data_fcc5b4284666a283b7feaf76829b11e1
#
_entry.id   fcc5b4284666a283b7feaf76829b11e1
#
_cell.length_a   1.000
_cell.length_b   1.000
_cell.length_c   1.000
_cell.angle_alpha   90.00
_cell.angle_beta   90.00
_cell.angle_gamma   90.00
#
_symmetry.space_group_name_H-M   'P 1'
#
loop_
_entity.id
_entity.type
_entity.pdbx_description
1 polymer ?
#
loop_
_entity_poly.entity_id
_entity_poly.type
_entity_poly.pdbx_seq_one_letter_code
_entity_poly.pdbx_strand_id
1 'polypeptide(L)'
;MSRLKDNVNGGPAALRELIKNDMVVAPGVFSGISALVAERAGFRSAYLSGSGVAGMMGLPDLSVTTLTEVAAEAYRITTVSSLPIIVDVDTGFGETVNVMRTVRMMEDAGAAAIHIEDQEQPKKCGHLNGKRVIDRDDMVRKIRAAVSTRKNEDFMIIARTDARSVNGLEDAIDRASAYIEAGADAVFTEALESRDEFVEMRKRVRGYLMANMTEDGKSPLLSVRELREIGYNIVIFPLTAFRGMLKAIDGIYRDLMRDGTQRNFLDRIMRRSEFYELIGYYDYEKEDNVFYKI
;
A
#
# COMPACT_ATOMS: atom_id res chain seq x y z
N MET A 1 14.20 6.93 22.16
CA MET A 1 13.26 5.95 22.72
C MET A 1 13.61 4.59 22.14
N SER A 2 13.60 3.53 22.96
CA SER A 2 13.97 2.19 22.48
C SER A 2 12.81 1.58 21.71
N ARG A 3 13.01 1.16 20.47
CA ARG A 3 11.99 0.49 19.62
C ARG A 3 11.39 -0.77 20.27
N LEU A 4 12.08 -1.35 21.26
CA LEU A 4 11.61 -2.52 22.00
C LEU A 4 10.46 -2.23 22.98
N LYS A 5 10.26 -0.95 23.36
CA LYS A 5 9.30 -0.57 24.43
C LYS A 5 8.13 0.26 23.91
N ASP A 6 8.22 0.79 22.70
CA ASP A 6 7.17 1.62 22.12
C ASP A 6 6.20 0.74 21.32
N ASN A 7 4.91 0.99 21.51
CA ASN A 7 3.86 0.41 20.68
C ASN A 7 3.99 1.09 19.30
N VAL A 8 4.65 0.43 18.36
CA VAL A 8 5.25 1.03 17.17
C VAL A 8 4.18 1.49 16.16
N ASN A 9 2.99 0.89 16.18
CA ASN A 9 2.02 1.11 15.11
C ASN A 9 1.18 2.38 15.30
N GLY A 10 1.21 3.29 14.32
CA GLY A 10 0.32 4.44 14.25
C GLY A 10 -1.16 4.07 14.07
N GLY A 11 -1.46 2.88 13.58
CA GLY A 11 -2.78 2.28 13.49
C GLY A 11 -3.83 3.06 12.68
N PRO A 12 -5.09 2.59 12.71
CA PRO A 12 -6.19 3.19 11.95
C PRO A 12 -6.48 4.64 12.33
N ALA A 13 -6.50 4.98 13.63
CA ALA A 13 -6.78 6.33 14.11
C ALA A 13 -5.77 7.35 13.59
N ALA A 14 -4.47 6.98 13.50
CA ALA A 14 -3.44 7.85 12.97
C ALA A 14 -3.66 8.14 11.47
N LEU A 15 -4.08 7.14 10.67
CA LEU A 15 -4.40 7.35 9.26
C LEU A 15 -5.57 8.31 9.09
N ARG A 16 -6.63 8.15 9.88
CA ARG A 16 -7.79 9.06 9.86
C ARG A 16 -7.41 10.49 10.24
N GLU A 17 -6.55 10.64 11.21
CA GLU A 17 -6.06 11.97 11.62
C GLU A 17 -5.23 12.63 10.52
N LEU A 18 -4.37 11.85 9.83
CA LEU A 18 -3.61 12.35 8.68
C LEU A 18 -4.53 12.86 7.56
N ILE A 19 -5.55 12.07 7.18
CA ILE A 19 -6.48 12.44 6.09
C ILE A 19 -7.29 13.69 6.42
N LYS A 20 -7.68 13.87 7.70
CA LYS A 20 -8.42 15.07 8.12
C LYS A 20 -7.60 16.34 8.01
N ASN A 21 -6.30 16.26 8.24
CA ASN A 21 -5.43 17.43 8.33
C ASN A 21 -4.73 17.78 7.02
N ASP A 22 -4.40 16.77 6.19
CA ASP A 22 -3.71 16.99 4.91
C ASP A 22 -3.89 15.75 4.00
N MET A 23 -3.35 15.85 2.79
CA MET A 23 -3.24 14.73 1.86
C MET A 23 -2.25 13.70 2.37
N VAL A 24 -2.68 12.45 2.44
CA VAL A 24 -1.84 11.29 2.79
C VAL A 24 -0.96 10.93 1.61
N VAL A 25 0.35 10.95 1.81
CA VAL A 25 1.35 10.51 0.82
C VAL A 25 1.95 9.20 1.30
N ALA A 26 1.60 8.10 0.63
CA ALA A 26 1.97 6.75 1.04
C ALA A 26 2.91 6.10 0.00
N PRO A 27 4.23 6.08 0.27
CA PRO A 27 5.19 5.34 -0.56
C PRO A 27 4.95 3.84 -0.43
N GLY A 28 5.23 3.11 -1.50
CA GLY A 28 5.20 1.65 -1.51
C GLY A 28 6.30 1.07 -0.63
N VAL A 29 5.90 0.22 0.31
CA VAL A 29 6.79 -0.59 1.14
C VAL A 29 6.51 -2.07 0.87
N PHE A 30 7.52 -2.91 1.02
CA PHE A 30 7.45 -4.32 0.64
C PHE A 30 8.17 -5.24 1.64
N SER A 31 8.61 -4.67 2.76
CA SER A 31 9.24 -5.36 3.89
C SER A 31 9.38 -4.42 5.08
N GLY A 32 9.62 -4.96 6.27
CA GLY A 32 9.89 -4.15 7.46
C GLY A 32 11.04 -3.15 7.26
N ILE A 33 12.13 -3.57 6.58
CA ILE A 33 13.26 -2.67 6.35
C ILE A 33 12.91 -1.51 5.41
N SER A 34 12.10 -1.74 4.37
CA SER A 34 11.66 -0.67 3.48
C SER A 34 10.74 0.33 4.19
N ALA A 35 9.91 -0.13 5.13
CA ALA A 35 9.08 0.73 5.96
C ALA A 35 9.93 1.61 6.89
N LEU A 36 10.99 1.05 7.51
CA LEU A 36 11.93 1.82 8.32
C LEU A 36 12.67 2.89 7.51
N VAL A 37 13.02 2.59 6.26
CA VAL A 37 13.64 3.58 5.36
C VAL A 37 12.65 4.69 4.99
N ALA A 38 11.38 4.35 4.71
CA ALA A 38 10.33 5.33 4.44
C ALA A 38 10.08 6.24 5.65
N GLU A 39 10.01 5.67 6.85
CA GLU A 39 9.87 6.42 8.11
C GLU A 39 11.04 7.37 8.35
N ARG A 40 12.28 6.90 8.15
CA ARG A 40 13.49 7.75 8.24
C ARG A 40 13.51 8.88 7.21
N ALA A 41 12.94 8.63 6.03
CA ALA A 41 12.80 9.66 4.99
C ALA A 41 11.73 10.73 5.32
N GLY A 42 10.96 10.56 6.41
CA GLY A 42 9.96 11.52 6.88
C GLY A 42 8.55 11.28 6.36
N PHE A 43 8.27 10.15 5.73
CA PHE A 43 6.89 9.77 5.40
C PHE A 43 6.09 9.49 6.67
N ARG A 44 4.79 9.76 6.62
CA ARG A 44 3.87 9.62 7.75
C ARG A 44 2.85 8.50 7.56
N SER A 45 2.87 7.84 6.43
CA SER A 45 2.07 6.65 6.09
C SER A 45 2.82 5.81 5.07
N ALA A 46 2.36 4.58 4.83
CA ALA A 46 2.93 3.71 3.81
C ALA A 46 1.84 2.86 3.14
N TYR A 47 2.20 2.26 2.02
CA TYR A 47 1.33 1.40 1.23
C TYR A 47 2.00 0.05 0.98
N LEU A 48 1.33 -1.04 1.33
CA LEU A 48 1.76 -2.40 1.00
C LEU A 48 1.03 -2.88 -0.25
N SER A 49 1.74 -2.93 -1.37
CA SER A 49 1.23 -3.41 -2.65
C SER A 49 1.21 -4.93 -2.73
N GLY A 50 0.11 -5.53 -3.20
CA GLY A 50 0.07 -6.96 -3.55
C GLY A 50 1.14 -7.34 -4.57
N SER A 51 1.37 -6.49 -5.57
CA SER A 51 2.47 -6.65 -6.54
C SER A 51 3.85 -6.59 -5.87
N GLY A 52 4.02 -5.75 -4.84
CA GLY A 52 5.25 -5.69 -4.05
C GLY A 52 5.49 -6.98 -3.27
N VAL A 53 4.45 -7.53 -2.64
CA VAL A 53 4.52 -8.82 -1.93
C VAL A 53 4.86 -9.95 -2.89
N ALA A 54 4.13 -10.08 -4.01
CA ALA A 54 4.42 -11.10 -5.03
C ALA A 54 5.84 -10.96 -5.59
N GLY A 55 6.25 -9.73 -5.92
CA GLY A 55 7.58 -9.45 -6.46
C GLY A 55 8.72 -9.80 -5.51
N MET A 56 8.57 -9.59 -4.19
CA MET A 56 9.55 -10.03 -3.20
C MET A 56 9.71 -11.55 -3.12
N MET A 57 8.66 -12.29 -3.49
CA MET A 57 8.69 -13.76 -3.60
C MET A 57 9.17 -14.24 -4.98
N GLY A 58 9.45 -13.33 -5.93
CA GLY A 58 9.78 -13.69 -7.32
C GLY A 58 8.59 -14.16 -8.13
N LEU A 59 7.37 -13.80 -7.72
CA LEU A 59 6.11 -14.20 -8.35
C LEU A 59 5.49 -13.05 -9.15
N PRO A 60 4.73 -13.35 -10.22
CA PRO A 60 3.99 -12.33 -10.96
C PRO A 60 2.75 -11.85 -10.19
N ASP A 61 2.32 -10.62 -10.45
CA ASP A 61 1.10 -10.02 -9.89
C ASP A 61 -0.16 -10.49 -10.66
N LEU A 62 -0.60 -11.71 -10.38
CA LEU A 62 -1.72 -12.41 -11.04
C LEU A 62 -2.58 -13.18 -10.02
N SER A 63 -2.83 -12.63 -8.84
CA SER A 63 -3.56 -13.31 -7.75
C SER A 63 -2.91 -14.63 -7.31
N VAL A 64 -1.58 -14.74 -7.41
CA VAL A 64 -0.84 -15.94 -6.99
C VAL A 64 -0.50 -15.93 -5.50
N THR A 65 -0.53 -14.75 -4.87
CA THR A 65 -0.34 -14.62 -3.42
C THR A 65 -1.63 -14.94 -2.67
N THR A 66 -1.47 -15.43 -1.46
CA THR A 66 -2.58 -15.77 -0.56
C THR A 66 -2.81 -14.68 0.49
N LEU A 67 -4.01 -14.65 1.07
CA LEU A 67 -4.33 -13.80 2.21
C LEU A 67 -3.30 -13.94 3.34
N THR A 68 -2.86 -15.18 3.63
CA THR A 68 -1.92 -15.45 4.72
C THR A 68 -0.55 -14.82 4.46
N GLU A 69 -0.07 -14.85 3.22
CA GLU A 69 1.22 -14.26 2.83
C GLU A 69 1.17 -12.73 2.94
N VAL A 70 0.10 -12.11 2.44
CA VAL A 70 -0.07 -10.65 2.53
C VAL A 70 -0.24 -10.20 3.99
N ALA A 71 -1.03 -10.90 4.80
CA ALA A 71 -1.20 -10.60 6.22
C ALA A 71 0.10 -10.77 7.02
N ALA A 72 0.90 -11.80 6.70
CA ALA A 72 2.19 -12.01 7.34
C ALA A 72 3.17 -10.87 7.03
N GLU A 73 3.18 -10.35 5.80
CA GLU A 73 4.05 -9.22 5.45
C GLU A 73 3.55 -7.91 6.09
N ALA A 74 2.23 -7.68 6.10
CA ALA A 74 1.64 -6.56 6.81
C ALA A 74 2.06 -6.57 8.29
N TYR A 75 1.94 -7.72 8.97
CA TYR A 75 2.36 -7.89 10.36
C TYR A 75 3.86 -7.59 10.58
N ARG A 76 4.75 -8.09 9.70
CA ARG A 76 6.19 -7.81 9.79
C ARG A 76 6.50 -6.31 9.70
N ILE A 77 5.75 -5.58 8.88
CA ILE A 77 5.90 -4.13 8.71
C ILE A 77 5.38 -3.41 9.96
N THR A 78 4.18 -3.71 10.41
CA THR A 78 3.52 -3.00 11.52
C THR A 78 4.17 -3.24 12.88
N THR A 79 4.94 -4.34 13.04
CA THR A 79 5.69 -4.61 14.27
C THR A 79 7.01 -3.84 14.37
N VAL A 80 7.51 -3.26 13.28
CA VAL A 80 8.81 -2.56 13.28
C VAL A 80 8.71 -1.07 12.91
N SER A 81 7.62 -0.63 12.29
CA SER A 81 7.42 0.76 11.84
C SER A 81 6.17 1.38 12.46
N SER A 82 6.24 2.67 12.79
CA SER A 82 5.12 3.46 13.31
C SER A 82 4.18 3.98 12.22
N LEU A 83 4.47 3.74 10.96
CA LEU A 83 3.66 4.21 9.85
C LEU A 83 2.31 3.46 9.78
N PRO A 84 1.15 4.15 9.80
CA PRO A 84 -0.10 3.53 9.43
C PRO A 84 -0.02 3.05 7.97
N ILE A 85 -0.31 1.76 7.73
CA ILE A 85 -0.21 1.16 6.40
C ILE A 85 -1.59 0.95 5.77
N ILE A 86 -1.66 1.24 4.47
CA ILE A 86 -2.78 0.86 3.59
C ILE A 86 -2.36 -0.41 2.86
N VAL A 87 -3.16 -1.47 2.91
CA VAL A 87 -2.80 -2.78 2.34
C VAL A 87 -3.68 -3.11 1.14
N ASP A 88 -3.05 -3.53 0.07
CA ASP A 88 -3.67 -4.13 -1.11
C ASP A 88 -4.12 -5.57 -0.78
N VAL A 89 -5.41 -5.84 -0.88
CA VAL A 89 -5.96 -7.18 -0.65
C VAL A 89 -6.63 -7.75 -1.90
N ASP A 90 -6.18 -7.33 -3.08
CA ASP A 90 -6.73 -7.77 -4.37
C ASP A 90 -8.28 -7.67 -4.36
N THR A 91 -8.98 -8.72 -4.77
CA THR A 91 -10.44 -8.80 -4.79
C THR A 91 -11.07 -9.22 -3.44
N GLY A 92 -10.26 -9.23 -2.35
CA GLY A 92 -10.65 -9.71 -1.03
C GLY A 92 -10.45 -11.21 -0.82
N PHE A 93 -9.66 -11.86 -1.69
CA PHE A 93 -9.33 -13.31 -1.68
C PHE A 93 -10.55 -14.23 -1.76
N GLY A 94 -11.62 -13.77 -2.41
CA GLY A 94 -12.83 -14.56 -2.66
C GLY A 94 -14.12 -13.75 -2.53
N GLU A 95 -15.21 -14.41 -2.17
CA GLU A 95 -16.53 -13.82 -2.01
C GLU A 95 -16.73 -13.14 -0.63
N THR A 96 -17.93 -12.68 -0.33
CA THR A 96 -18.25 -11.88 0.87
C THR A 96 -17.71 -12.48 2.18
N VAL A 97 -17.83 -13.79 2.37
CA VAL A 97 -17.33 -14.48 3.59
C VAL A 97 -15.79 -14.48 3.66
N ASN A 98 -15.12 -14.52 2.50
CA ASN A 98 -13.66 -14.39 2.43
C ASN A 98 -13.23 -12.95 2.72
N VAL A 99 -13.97 -11.96 2.19
CA VAL A 99 -13.74 -10.54 2.49
C VAL A 99 -13.86 -10.27 3.99
N MET A 100 -14.86 -10.83 4.66
CA MET A 100 -15.01 -10.74 6.12
C MET A 100 -13.77 -11.29 6.85
N ARG A 101 -13.27 -12.45 6.43
CA ARG A 101 -12.03 -13.01 6.98
C ARG A 101 -10.82 -12.12 6.71
N THR A 102 -10.72 -11.57 5.50
CA THR A 102 -9.65 -10.66 5.09
C THR A 102 -9.59 -9.43 5.99
N VAL A 103 -10.72 -8.77 6.23
CA VAL A 103 -10.81 -7.61 7.13
C VAL A 103 -10.26 -7.97 8.51
N ARG A 104 -10.71 -9.09 9.11
CA ARG A 104 -10.25 -9.52 10.44
C ARG A 104 -8.75 -9.76 10.50
N MET A 105 -8.22 -10.49 9.51
CA MET A 105 -6.80 -10.80 9.47
C MET A 105 -5.94 -9.55 9.27
N MET A 106 -6.41 -8.57 8.50
CA MET A 106 -5.67 -7.32 8.29
C MET A 106 -5.72 -6.39 9.52
N GLU A 107 -6.85 -6.32 10.22
CA GLU A 107 -6.91 -5.65 11.53
C GLU A 107 -5.95 -6.29 12.53
N ASP A 108 -5.97 -7.64 12.63
CA ASP A 108 -5.09 -8.38 13.54
C ASP A 108 -3.59 -8.25 13.15
N ALA A 109 -3.30 -8.05 11.85
CA ALA A 109 -1.96 -7.73 11.34
C ALA A 109 -1.55 -6.26 11.58
N GLY A 110 -2.41 -5.42 12.16
CA GLY A 110 -2.13 -4.03 12.48
C GLY A 110 -2.23 -3.06 11.31
N ALA A 111 -2.85 -3.44 10.20
CA ALA A 111 -3.11 -2.53 9.09
C ALA A 111 -4.04 -1.38 9.52
N ALA A 112 -3.86 -0.21 8.92
CA ALA A 112 -4.73 0.96 9.16
C ALA A 112 -5.90 1.03 8.17
N ALA A 113 -5.70 0.48 6.98
CA ALA A 113 -6.70 0.41 5.92
C ALA A 113 -6.43 -0.77 4.98
N ILE A 114 -7.46 -1.19 4.28
CA ILE A 114 -7.33 -2.07 3.12
C ILE A 114 -8.00 -1.43 1.91
N HIS A 115 -7.57 -1.81 0.70
CA HIS A 115 -8.41 -1.62 -0.46
C HIS A 115 -8.74 -2.96 -1.13
N ILE A 116 -9.99 -3.04 -1.61
CA ILE A 116 -10.56 -4.20 -2.31
C ILE A 116 -10.97 -3.74 -3.69
N GLU A 117 -10.63 -4.51 -4.73
CA GLU A 117 -10.94 -4.18 -6.13
C GLU A 117 -12.08 -5.00 -6.72
N ASP A 118 -12.77 -4.43 -7.71
CA ASP A 118 -13.90 -5.03 -8.42
C ASP A 118 -13.51 -5.87 -9.64
N GLN A 119 -12.25 -6.31 -9.75
CA GLN A 119 -11.85 -7.20 -10.84
C GLN A 119 -12.41 -8.62 -10.68
N GLU A 120 -12.66 -9.30 -11.80
CA GLU A 120 -12.85 -10.75 -11.82
C GLU A 120 -11.52 -11.47 -11.59
N GLN A 121 -11.58 -12.62 -10.90
CA GLN A 121 -10.43 -13.50 -10.71
C GLN A 121 -10.12 -14.32 -12.00
N PRO A 122 -8.85 -14.55 -12.36
CA PRO A 122 -7.65 -13.99 -11.75
C PRO A 122 -7.47 -12.51 -12.15
N LYS A 123 -7.22 -11.66 -11.14
CA LYS A 123 -6.99 -10.23 -11.40
C LYS A 123 -5.69 -9.99 -12.16
N LYS A 124 -5.56 -8.83 -12.76
CA LYS A 124 -4.33 -8.35 -13.41
C LYS A 124 -3.94 -6.99 -12.88
N CYS A 125 -2.69 -6.59 -13.12
CA CYS A 125 -2.28 -5.21 -12.85
C CYS A 125 -3.25 -4.22 -13.51
N GLY A 126 -3.66 -3.20 -12.75
CA GLY A 126 -4.67 -2.21 -13.14
C GLY A 126 -4.37 -1.44 -14.42
N HIS A 127 -3.11 -1.32 -14.80
CA HIS A 127 -2.66 -0.63 -16.02
C HIS A 127 -2.54 -1.55 -17.24
N LEU A 128 -2.72 -2.87 -17.09
CA LEU A 128 -2.70 -3.82 -18.20
C LEU A 128 -4.08 -3.96 -18.86
N ASN A 129 -4.07 -4.40 -20.12
CA ASN A 129 -5.30 -4.67 -20.87
C ASN A 129 -5.88 -6.06 -20.55
N GLY A 130 -7.16 -6.26 -20.91
CA GLY A 130 -7.85 -7.54 -20.79
C GLY A 130 -8.30 -7.88 -19.37
N LYS A 131 -8.48 -6.86 -18.54
CA LYS A 131 -9.21 -6.97 -17.27
C LYS A 131 -10.69 -7.15 -17.52
N ARG A 132 -11.39 -7.72 -16.54
CA ARG A 132 -12.85 -7.74 -16.44
C ARG A 132 -13.21 -7.30 -15.04
N VAL A 133 -14.40 -6.71 -14.90
CA VAL A 133 -14.94 -6.29 -13.60
C VAL A 133 -16.20 -7.05 -13.30
N ILE A 134 -16.41 -7.39 -12.04
CA ILE A 134 -17.66 -8.00 -11.56
C ILE A 134 -18.82 -7.00 -11.63
N ASP A 135 -20.04 -7.47 -11.49
CA ASP A 135 -21.19 -6.59 -11.39
C ASP A 135 -21.04 -5.60 -10.22
N ARG A 136 -21.50 -4.37 -10.44
CA ARG A 136 -21.45 -3.30 -9.42
C ARG A 136 -22.09 -3.73 -8.10
N ASP A 137 -23.23 -4.41 -8.16
CA ASP A 137 -23.97 -4.84 -6.98
C ASP A 137 -23.26 -5.97 -6.22
N ASP A 138 -22.46 -6.79 -6.91
CA ASP A 138 -21.59 -7.81 -6.28
C ASP A 138 -20.50 -7.13 -5.47
N MET A 139 -19.86 -6.11 -6.03
CA MET A 139 -18.86 -5.34 -5.30
C MET A 139 -19.49 -4.58 -4.12
N VAL A 140 -20.67 -3.99 -4.29
CA VAL A 140 -21.44 -3.35 -3.19
C VAL A 140 -21.66 -4.34 -2.04
N ARG A 141 -21.99 -5.61 -2.32
CA ARG A 141 -22.12 -6.65 -1.29
C ARG A 141 -20.81 -6.92 -0.57
N LYS A 142 -19.68 -7.00 -1.29
CA LYS A 142 -18.34 -7.17 -0.70
C LYS A 142 -17.97 -6.01 0.22
N ILE A 143 -18.23 -4.77 -0.22
CA ILE A 143 -17.96 -3.56 0.58
C ILE A 143 -18.79 -3.57 1.87
N ARG A 144 -20.09 -3.82 1.77
CA ARG A 144 -20.98 -3.91 2.96
C ARG A 144 -20.52 -5.00 3.93
N ALA A 145 -20.08 -6.16 3.43
CA ALA A 145 -19.52 -7.22 4.26
C ALA A 145 -18.23 -6.76 4.95
N ALA A 146 -17.34 -6.07 4.25
CA ALA A 146 -16.12 -5.51 4.82
C ALA A 146 -16.42 -4.50 5.94
N VAL A 147 -17.28 -3.52 5.66
CA VAL A 147 -17.68 -2.47 6.60
C VAL A 147 -18.35 -3.05 7.86
N SER A 148 -19.26 -4.01 7.69
CA SER A 148 -19.96 -4.64 8.82
C SER A 148 -19.07 -5.52 9.69
N THR A 149 -17.91 -5.95 9.16
CA THR A 149 -17.03 -6.91 9.83
C THR A 149 -15.93 -6.23 10.63
N ARG A 150 -15.48 -5.04 10.26
CA ARG A 150 -14.42 -4.34 10.97
C ARG A 150 -14.76 -4.19 12.47
N LYS A 151 -13.76 -4.40 13.34
CA LYS A 151 -13.89 -4.23 14.80
C LYS A 151 -13.59 -2.81 15.23
N ASN A 152 -12.61 -2.20 14.56
CA ASN A 152 -12.19 -0.83 14.82
C ASN A 152 -12.86 0.10 13.82
N GLU A 153 -13.68 1.03 14.28
CA GLU A 153 -14.38 1.99 13.42
C GLU A 153 -13.44 2.90 12.64
N ASP A 154 -12.22 3.10 13.13
CA ASP A 154 -11.18 3.86 12.43
C ASP A 154 -10.52 3.08 11.31
N PHE A 155 -10.61 1.73 11.28
CA PHE A 155 -10.07 0.92 10.20
C PHE A 155 -10.78 1.26 8.89
N MET A 156 -10.03 1.69 7.86
CA MET A 156 -10.62 2.19 6.63
C MET A 156 -10.79 1.09 5.60
N ILE A 157 -11.97 1.07 4.97
CA ILE A 157 -12.29 0.26 3.79
C ILE A 157 -12.25 1.16 2.57
N ILE A 158 -11.30 0.95 1.69
CA ILE A 158 -11.14 1.67 0.43
C ILE A 158 -11.67 0.77 -0.69
N ALA A 159 -12.61 1.25 -1.48
CA ALA A 159 -13.12 0.51 -2.63
C ALA A 159 -12.34 0.92 -3.89
N ARG A 160 -11.72 -0.05 -4.56
CA ARG A 160 -11.07 0.16 -5.84
C ARG A 160 -11.98 -0.26 -6.98
N THR A 161 -12.05 0.57 -8.02
CA THR A 161 -12.67 0.19 -9.28
C THR A 161 -11.68 0.26 -10.44
N ASP A 162 -11.67 -0.79 -11.24
CA ASP A 162 -10.90 -0.92 -12.47
C ASP A 162 -11.76 -0.65 -13.72
N ALA A 163 -13.01 -0.21 -13.54
CA ALA A 163 -14.01 -0.03 -14.59
C ALA A 163 -13.61 1.01 -15.64
N ARG A 164 -12.78 2.03 -15.28
CA ARG A 164 -12.34 3.05 -16.24
C ARG A 164 -11.74 2.44 -17.51
N SER A 165 -10.90 1.45 -17.38
CA SER A 165 -10.23 0.81 -18.53
C SER A 165 -11.02 -0.32 -19.18
N VAL A 166 -12.19 -0.69 -18.62
CA VAL A 166 -13.06 -1.76 -19.12
C VAL A 166 -14.34 -1.19 -19.74
N ASN A 167 -15.02 -0.32 -19.02
CA ASN A 167 -16.36 0.21 -19.36
C ASN A 167 -16.35 1.74 -19.59
N GLY A 168 -15.24 2.43 -19.30
CA GLY A 168 -15.12 3.88 -19.46
C GLY A 168 -15.34 4.67 -18.18
N LEU A 169 -15.16 5.99 -18.28
CA LEU A 169 -15.16 6.90 -17.13
C LEU A 169 -16.51 6.97 -16.43
N GLU A 170 -17.62 6.95 -17.17
CA GLU A 170 -18.97 7.04 -16.59
C GLU A 170 -19.27 5.87 -15.67
N ASP A 171 -19.01 4.62 -16.09
CA ASP A 171 -19.21 3.45 -15.22
C ASP A 171 -18.29 3.51 -13.99
N ALA A 172 -17.05 3.99 -14.15
CA ALA A 172 -16.13 4.15 -13.02
C ALA A 172 -16.66 5.16 -11.98
N ILE A 173 -17.26 6.27 -12.42
CA ILE A 173 -17.85 7.28 -11.55
C ILE A 173 -19.11 6.75 -10.85
N ASP A 174 -19.97 6.05 -11.59
CA ASP A 174 -21.20 5.44 -11.03
C ASP A 174 -20.88 4.38 -9.98
N ARG A 175 -19.88 3.52 -10.25
CA ARG A 175 -19.37 2.55 -9.28
C ARG A 175 -18.75 3.22 -8.06
N ALA A 176 -17.88 4.21 -8.26
CA ALA A 176 -17.25 4.96 -7.18
C ALA A 176 -18.30 5.57 -6.23
N SER A 177 -19.36 6.15 -6.78
CA SER A 177 -20.47 6.71 -6.02
C SER A 177 -21.24 5.64 -5.23
N ALA A 178 -21.57 4.53 -5.89
CA ALA A 178 -22.25 3.40 -5.25
C ALA A 178 -21.43 2.76 -4.12
N TYR A 179 -20.10 2.74 -4.26
CA TYR A 179 -19.20 2.19 -3.25
C TYR A 179 -19.12 3.07 -2.00
N ILE A 180 -19.10 4.40 -2.17
CA ILE A 180 -19.23 5.33 -1.03
C ILE A 180 -20.58 5.16 -0.34
N GLU A 181 -21.67 5.05 -1.09
CA GLU A 181 -23.02 4.81 -0.54
C GLU A 181 -23.13 3.46 0.18
N ALA A 182 -22.34 2.46 -0.24
CA ALA A 182 -22.23 1.17 0.43
C ALA A 182 -21.46 1.22 1.76
N GLY A 183 -20.82 2.36 2.07
CA GLY A 183 -20.08 2.60 3.31
C GLY A 183 -18.56 2.53 3.18
N ALA A 184 -18.01 2.49 1.96
CA ALA A 184 -16.56 2.65 1.79
C ALA A 184 -16.11 4.02 2.28
N ASP A 185 -14.97 4.06 2.99
CA ASP A 185 -14.41 5.29 3.55
C ASP A 185 -13.74 6.15 2.47
N ALA A 186 -13.21 5.51 1.44
CA ALA A 186 -12.57 6.15 0.29
C ALA A 186 -12.77 5.31 -0.98
N VAL A 187 -12.55 5.94 -2.13
CA VAL A 187 -12.53 5.25 -3.43
C VAL A 187 -11.19 5.45 -4.12
N PHE A 188 -10.73 4.39 -4.72
CA PHE A 188 -9.57 4.34 -5.59
C PHE A 188 -10.02 3.99 -7.01
N THR A 189 -9.99 4.97 -7.92
CA THR A 189 -10.29 4.75 -9.35
C THR A 189 -8.99 4.53 -10.09
N GLU A 190 -8.81 3.30 -10.57
CA GLU A 190 -7.58 2.90 -11.25
C GLU A 190 -7.55 3.38 -12.71
N ALA A 191 -6.34 3.74 -13.17
CA ALA A 191 -6.02 4.01 -14.57
C ALA A 191 -6.84 5.14 -15.22
N LEU A 192 -7.09 6.24 -14.50
CA LEU A 192 -7.54 7.49 -15.11
C LEU A 192 -6.48 7.99 -16.09
N GLU A 193 -6.87 8.35 -17.31
CA GLU A 193 -5.93 8.57 -18.42
C GLU A 193 -5.56 10.04 -18.67
N SER A 194 -6.20 10.98 -17.97
CA SER A 194 -5.88 12.40 -18.09
C SER A 194 -6.10 13.14 -16.77
N ARG A 195 -5.45 14.31 -16.64
CA ARG A 195 -5.70 15.22 -15.50
C ARG A 195 -7.17 15.60 -15.40
N ASP A 196 -7.84 15.79 -16.53
CA ASP A 196 -9.25 16.17 -16.57
C ASP A 196 -10.16 15.07 -16.03
N GLU A 197 -9.82 13.79 -16.22
CA GLU A 197 -10.53 12.68 -15.60
C GLU A 197 -10.39 12.66 -14.08
N PHE A 198 -9.21 13.00 -13.53
CA PHE A 198 -9.04 13.18 -12.07
C PHE A 198 -9.91 14.34 -11.55
N VAL A 199 -9.98 15.46 -12.29
CA VAL A 199 -10.84 16.59 -11.94
C VAL A 199 -12.32 16.21 -11.99
N GLU A 200 -12.74 15.50 -13.04
CA GLU A 200 -14.14 15.09 -13.21
C GLU A 200 -14.56 14.07 -12.14
N MET A 201 -13.70 13.10 -11.83
CA MET A 201 -13.92 12.17 -10.71
C MET A 201 -14.13 12.95 -9.40
N ARG A 202 -13.27 13.94 -9.09
CA ARG A 202 -13.40 14.74 -7.85
C ARG A 202 -14.70 15.54 -7.79
N LYS A 203 -15.15 16.09 -8.91
CA LYS A 203 -16.40 16.87 -8.97
C LYS A 203 -17.62 16.03 -8.68
N ARG A 204 -17.64 14.79 -9.16
CA ARG A 204 -18.84 13.95 -9.18
C ARG A 204 -18.90 12.95 -8.02
N VAL A 205 -17.78 12.51 -7.49
CA VAL A 205 -17.72 11.54 -6.38
C VAL A 205 -17.53 12.24 -5.05
N ARG A 206 -18.45 12.01 -4.11
CA ARG A 206 -18.35 12.51 -2.73
C ARG A 206 -17.56 11.51 -1.90
N GLY A 207 -16.75 11.99 -0.95
CA GLY A 207 -15.91 11.16 -0.09
C GLY A 207 -14.42 11.33 -0.38
N TYR A 208 -13.60 10.57 0.29
CA TYR A 208 -12.15 10.58 0.08
C TYR A 208 -11.78 9.86 -1.22
N LEU A 209 -10.82 10.44 -1.95
CA LEU A 209 -10.30 9.85 -3.18
C LEU A 209 -8.82 9.51 -3.03
N MET A 210 -8.44 8.33 -3.54
CA MET A 210 -7.07 7.85 -3.59
C MET A 210 -6.59 7.81 -5.04
N ALA A 211 -5.39 8.32 -5.29
CA ALA A 211 -4.71 8.33 -6.59
C ALA A 211 -3.51 7.38 -6.58
N ASN A 212 -3.30 6.69 -7.69
CA ASN A 212 -2.13 5.83 -7.92
C ASN A 212 -1.16 6.50 -8.91
N MET A 213 0.04 6.79 -8.45
CA MET A 213 1.13 7.35 -9.27
C MET A 213 2.17 6.27 -9.55
N THR A 214 1.83 5.34 -10.45
CA THR A 214 2.73 4.27 -10.89
C THR A 214 3.40 4.61 -12.21
N GLU A 215 4.69 4.34 -12.31
CA GLU A 215 5.49 4.56 -13.50
C GLU A 215 5.10 3.59 -14.61
N ASP A 216 5.19 4.03 -15.85
CA ASP A 216 4.86 3.27 -17.08
C ASP A 216 3.39 2.80 -17.14
N GLY A 217 2.51 3.45 -16.36
CA GLY A 217 1.08 3.20 -16.37
C GLY A 217 0.31 4.02 -17.41
N LYS A 218 -1.02 3.87 -17.42
CA LYS A 218 -1.91 4.65 -18.30
C LYS A 218 -2.14 6.07 -17.78
N SER A 219 -2.03 6.27 -16.48
CA SER A 219 -2.27 7.58 -15.84
C SER A 219 -1.08 8.51 -16.02
N PRO A 220 -1.32 9.83 -16.20
CA PRO A 220 -0.26 10.82 -16.12
C PRO A 220 0.35 10.85 -14.73
N LEU A 221 1.65 11.05 -14.62
CA LEU A 221 2.33 11.21 -13.35
C LEU A 221 2.09 12.63 -12.80
N LEU A 222 1.04 12.79 -12.02
CA LEU A 222 0.73 14.04 -11.33
C LEU A 222 1.51 14.12 -10.02
N SER A 223 2.02 15.31 -9.71
CA SER A 223 2.66 15.57 -8.43
C SER A 223 1.67 15.59 -7.27
N VAL A 224 2.17 15.40 -6.05
CA VAL A 224 1.37 15.55 -4.81
C VAL A 224 0.67 16.91 -4.77
N ARG A 225 1.34 17.97 -5.23
CA ARG A 225 0.76 19.31 -5.29
C ARG A 225 -0.44 19.37 -6.24
N GLU A 226 -0.30 18.85 -7.45
CA GLU A 226 -1.40 18.86 -8.45
C GLU A 226 -2.60 18.05 -7.96
N LEU A 227 -2.36 16.86 -7.38
CA LEU A 227 -3.43 16.04 -6.82
C LEU A 227 -4.13 16.73 -5.63
N ARG A 228 -3.37 17.42 -4.78
CA ARG A 228 -3.94 18.23 -3.68
C ARG A 228 -4.81 19.37 -4.23
N GLU A 229 -4.36 20.08 -5.26
CA GLU A 229 -5.12 21.15 -5.92
C GLU A 229 -6.42 20.64 -6.55
N ILE A 230 -6.42 19.42 -7.08
CA ILE A 230 -7.64 18.74 -7.59
C ILE A 230 -8.58 18.36 -6.44
N GLY A 231 -8.04 18.09 -5.24
CA GLY A 231 -8.82 17.71 -4.07
C GLY A 231 -8.79 16.21 -3.75
N TYR A 232 -7.74 15.49 -4.18
CA TYR A 232 -7.48 14.12 -3.73
C TYR A 232 -6.97 14.10 -2.29
N ASN A 233 -7.25 13.02 -1.58
CA ASN A 233 -6.97 12.89 -0.16
C ASN A 233 -5.82 11.93 0.14
N ILE A 234 -5.58 10.96 -0.74
CA ILE A 234 -4.54 9.95 -0.61
C ILE A 234 -3.83 9.83 -1.96
N VAL A 235 -2.50 9.71 -1.93
CA VAL A 235 -1.70 9.32 -3.10
C VAL A 235 -0.76 8.19 -2.72
N ILE A 236 -0.70 7.16 -3.56
CA ILE A 236 0.23 6.04 -3.42
C ILE A 236 1.27 6.03 -4.54
N PHE A 237 2.48 5.57 -4.22
CA PHE A 237 3.59 5.31 -5.14
C PHE A 237 4.00 3.83 -4.99
N PRO A 238 3.23 2.88 -5.54
CA PRO A 238 3.21 1.48 -5.10
C PRO A 238 4.55 0.76 -5.23
N LEU A 239 5.26 0.96 -6.35
CA LEU A 239 6.44 0.18 -6.71
C LEU A 239 7.70 1.03 -6.97
N THR A 240 7.65 2.34 -6.82
CA THR A 240 8.78 3.23 -7.09
C THR A 240 10.04 2.80 -6.35
N ALA A 241 9.93 2.60 -5.03
CA ALA A 241 11.06 2.17 -4.21
C ALA A 241 11.47 0.72 -4.50
N PHE A 242 10.50 -0.19 -4.74
CA PHE A 242 10.78 -1.58 -5.10
C PHE A 242 11.57 -1.69 -6.41
N ARG A 243 11.12 -1.01 -7.47
CA ARG A 243 11.81 -0.98 -8.77
C ARG A 243 13.18 -0.31 -8.67
N GLY A 244 13.29 0.75 -7.84
CA GLY A 244 14.57 1.39 -7.52
C GLY A 244 15.54 0.44 -6.85
N MET A 245 15.09 -0.34 -5.87
CA MET A 245 15.87 -1.38 -5.19
C MET A 245 16.36 -2.43 -6.20
N LEU A 246 15.48 -2.96 -7.06
CA LEU A 246 15.87 -3.96 -8.06
C LEU A 246 16.95 -3.43 -9.00
N LYS A 247 16.83 -2.17 -9.44
CA LYS A 247 17.84 -1.53 -10.30
C LYS A 247 19.18 -1.37 -9.60
N ALA A 248 19.16 -1.01 -8.31
CA ALA A 248 20.37 -0.89 -7.51
C ALA A 248 21.04 -2.25 -7.31
N ILE A 249 20.28 -3.29 -6.95
CA ILE A 249 20.80 -4.65 -6.75
C ILE A 249 21.39 -5.21 -8.04
N ASP A 250 20.70 -5.07 -9.18
CA ASP A 250 21.21 -5.51 -10.49
C ASP A 250 22.59 -4.87 -10.80
N GLY A 251 22.70 -3.56 -10.57
CA GLY A 251 23.95 -2.84 -10.77
C GLY A 251 25.09 -3.36 -9.86
N ILE A 252 24.80 -3.55 -8.57
CA ILE A 252 25.78 -4.07 -7.59
C ILE A 252 26.22 -5.49 -7.96
N TYR A 253 25.30 -6.38 -8.35
CA TYR A 253 25.66 -7.75 -8.73
C TYR A 253 26.51 -7.80 -10.01
N ARG A 254 26.22 -6.96 -11.00
CA ARG A 254 27.06 -6.86 -12.23
C ARG A 254 28.46 -6.35 -11.90
N ASP A 255 28.59 -5.33 -11.07
CA ASP A 255 29.89 -4.80 -10.65
C ASP A 255 30.68 -5.84 -9.85
N LEU A 256 30.02 -6.52 -8.92
CA LEU A 256 30.68 -7.58 -8.13
C LEU A 256 31.13 -8.76 -8.99
N MET A 257 30.32 -9.17 -9.97
CA MET A 257 30.68 -10.24 -10.92
C MET A 257 31.87 -9.85 -11.82
N ARG A 258 31.93 -8.59 -12.25
CA ARG A 258 33.02 -8.06 -13.08
C ARG A 258 34.32 -7.90 -12.30
N ASP A 259 34.25 -7.30 -11.10
CA ASP A 259 35.41 -6.82 -10.36
C ASP A 259 35.94 -7.83 -9.32
N GLY A 260 35.11 -8.80 -8.92
CA GLY A 260 35.42 -9.77 -7.88
C GLY A 260 35.64 -9.13 -6.49
N THR A 261 35.27 -7.87 -6.32
CA THR A 261 35.44 -7.10 -5.08
C THR A 261 34.43 -5.94 -5.02
N GLN A 262 34.01 -5.57 -3.81
CA GLN A 262 33.14 -4.41 -3.55
C GLN A 262 33.89 -3.07 -3.42
N ARG A 263 35.24 -3.06 -3.50
CA ARG A 263 36.06 -1.88 -3.22
C ARG A 263 35.70 -0.66 -4.08
N ASN A 264 35.23 -0.90 -5.32
CA ASN A 264 34.99 0.15 -6.32
C ASN A 264 33.60 0.79 -6.22
N PHE A 265 32.72 0.33 -5.31
CA PHE A 265 31.34 0.82 -5.20
C PHE A 265 30.85 0.89 -3.74
N LEU A 266 31.76 1.09 -2.78
CA LEU A 266 31.42 1.23 -1.35
C LEU A 266 30.55 2.46 -1.07
N ASP A 267 30.65 3.49 -1.87
CA ASP A 267 29.82 4.71 -1.84
C ASP A 267 28.34 4.47 -2.23
N ARG A 268 28.07 3.37 -2.92
CA ARG A 268 26.73 2.96 -3.32
C ARG A 268 26.08 1.99 -2.33
N ILE A 269 26.76 1.66 -1.25
CA ILE A 269 26.28 0.73 -0.22
C ILE A 269 26.10 1.48 1.09
N MET A 270 24.96 1.25 1.76
CA MET A 270 24.73 1.78 3.10
C MET A 270 25.83 1.28 4.07
N ARG A 271 26.39 2.18 4.84
CA ARG A 271 27.39 1.83 5.85
C ARG A 271 26.80 0.92 6.93
N ARG A 272 27.62 0.04 7.50
CA ARG A 272 27.16 -0.86 8.57
C ARG A 272 26.60 -0.10 9.76
N SER A 273 27.20 1.01 10.16
CA SER A 273 26.71 1.85 11.26
C SER A 273 25.32 2.41 10.97
N GLU A 274 25.09 2.94 9.76
CA GLU A 274 23.80 3.47 9.34
C GLU A 274 22.70 2.39 9.31
N PHE A 275 23.07 1.18 8.87
CA PHE A 275 22.16 0.03 8.89
C PHE A 275 21.81 -0.37 10.32
N TYR A 276 22.79 -0.45 11.23
CA TYR A 276 22.59 -0.80 12.63
C TYR A 276 21.74 0.24 13.37
N GLU A 277 21.94 1.53 13.10
CA GLU A 277 21.09 2.59 13.61
C GLU A 277 19.64 2.44 13.09
N LEU A 278 19.48 2.17 11.78
CA LEU A 278 18.15 2.00 11.15
C LEU A 278 17.34 0.88 11.81
N ILE A 279 17.95 -0.25 12.13
CA ILE A 279 17.27 -1.41 12.73
C ILE A 279 17.23 -1.37 14.27
N GLY A 280 17.85 -0.34 14.91
CA GLY A 280 17.88 -0.21 16.36
C GLY A 280 18.82 -1.20 17.05
N TYR A 281 19.85 -1.72 16.37
CA TYR A 281 20.79 -2.75 16.88
C TYR A 281 21.33 -2.42 18.28
N TYR A 282 21.77 -1.18 18.48
CA TYR A 282 22.35 -0.75 19.75
C TYR A 282 21.35 -0.67 20.90
N ASP A 283 20.07 -0.49 20.60
CA ASP A 283 19.02 -0.54 21.63
C ASP A 283 18.81 -1.98 22.11
N TYR A 284 18.79 -2.95 21.18
CA TYR A 284 18.73 -4.37 21.54
C TYR A 284 19.92 -4.81 22.38
N GLU A 285 21.14 -4.46 21.95
CA GLU A 285 22.37 -4.77 22.68
C GLU A 285 22.36 -4.16 24.11
N LYS A 286 21.91 -2.91 24.23
CA LYS A 286 21.79 -2.23 25.52
C LYS A 286 20.81 -2.91 26.46
N GLU A 287 19.62 -3.29 25.98
CA GLU A 287 18.62 -3.98 26.78
C GLU A 287 19.12 -5.38 27.18
N ASP A 288 19.72 -6.14 26.27
CA ASP A 288 20.30 -7.46 26.55
C ASP A 288 21.36 -7.39 27.66
N ASN A 289 22.26 -6.41 27.60
CA ASN A 289 23.32 -6.19 28.59
C ASN A 289 22.77 -5.89 30.01
N VAL A 290 21.53 -5.44 30.15
CA VAL A 290 20.92 -5.24 31.49
C VAL A 290 20.77 -6.57 32.21
N PHE A 291 20.46 -7.66 31.50
CA PHE A 291 20.25 -8.98 32.07
C PHE A 291 21.53 -9.76 32.36
N TYR A 292 22.67 -9.34 31.78
CA TYR A 292 24.00 -9.94 32.03
C TYR A 292 24.77 -9.26 33.15
N LYS A 293 24.28 -8.17 33.74
CA LYS A 293 24.89 -7.45 34.87
C LYS A 293 24.37 -7.91 36.23
N ILE A 294 24.14 -9.23 36.40
CA ILE A 294 23.79 -9.82 37.66
C ILE A 294 25.04 -10.34 38.38
#